data_ac91c9c6a78f973fd5e577de2e4a3671
#
_entry.id   ac91c9c6a78f973fd5e577de2e4a3671
#
_cell.length_a   1.000
_cell.length_b   1.000
_cell.length_c   1.000
_cell.angle_alpha   90.00
_cell.angle_beta   90.00
_cell.angle_gamma   90.00
#
_symmetry.space_group_name_H-M   'P 1'
#
loop_
_entity.id
_entity.type
_entity.pdbx_description
1 polymer ?
#
loop_
_entity_poly.entity_id
_entity_poly.type
_entity_poly.pdbx_seq_one_letter_code
_entity_poly.pdbx_strand_id
1 'polypeptide(L)'
;MPRPISAEIDLEALRHNLGVMRSKAAGRALWAVVKANAYGHGLDNAVTAFADADGLATIDLCDAEIVRRCGWHKRILLLEGFFDAADIEPLQTLKVETVVHSPWQIAILRAAKPKDVRVHVKVNSGMNRLGFRPAEAPVAAAQLAAIPGVRVMDYVTHFANAEQSAVHAPVTVADQLAAMGGLAREQACLANTGAILFHPEVQGQAVRAGGALYGVSPDEAVTSGALGLIPAMTLGAEIIALQQVSPGESVGYGSRWTAQRPSRIAVVACGYADGYPRSMPDGAPVWVEGSQAPLAGAVSMDMLTIDVTDIPEADVGSKVELWGRHIAVNDLARRCGTIGYEL
;
A
#
# COMPACT_ATOMS: atom_id res chain seq x y z
N MET A 1 31.04 3.42 7.14
CA MET A 1 30.14 2.73 6.20
C MET A 1 28.75 2.69 6.83
N PRO A 2 27.66 2.78 6.07
CA PRO A 2 26.31 2.60 6.64
C PRO A 2 26.16 1.17 7.21
N ARG A 3 25.15 0.96 8.05
CA ARG A 3 24.78 -0.38 8.54
C ARG A 3 24.44 -1.28 7.35
N PRO A 4 24.77 -2.60 7.41
CA PRO A 4 24.51 -3.53 6.31
C PRO A 4 23.02 -3.95 6.27
N ILE A 5 22.18 -2.99 5.95
CA ILE A 5 20.73 -3.15 5.72
C ILE A 5 20.33 -2.41 4.45
N SER A 6 19.45 -2.98 3.66
CA SER A 6 18.96 -2.39 2.41
C SER A 6 17.50 -2.75 2.15
N ALA A 7 16.78 -1.83 1.53
CA ALA A 7 15.51 -2.09 0.87
C ALA A 7 15.75 -1.97 -0.65
N GLU A 8 15.76 -3.08 -1.33
CA GLU A 8 15.94 -3.14 -2.78
C GLU A 8 14.59 -3.13 -3.48
N ILE A 9 14.42 -2.20 -4.44
CA ILE A 9 13.17 -2.04 -5.20
C ILE A 9 13.36 -2.55 -6.62
N ASP A 10 12.59 -3.57 -6.99
CA ASP A 10 12.56 -4.17 -8.33
C ASP A 10 11.55 -3.43 -9.22
N LEU A 11 12.07 -2.58 -10.13
CA LEU A 11 11.24 -1.81 -11.07
C LEU A 11 10.54 -2.69 -12.11
N GLU A 12 11.11 -3.84 -12.45
CA GLU A 12 10.48 -4.77 -13.38
C GLU A 12 9.29 -5.48 -12.72
N ALA A 13 9.41 -5.82 -11.43
CA ALA A 13 8.28 -6.33 -10.66
C ALA A 13 7.14 -5.31 -10.57
N LEU A 14 7.45 -4.03 -10.34
CA LEU A 14 6.43 -2.95 -10.34
C LEU A 14 5.75 -2.85 -11.71
N ARG A 15 6.50 -2.87 -12.83
CA ARG A 15 5.95 -2.84 -14.20
C ARG A 15 5.08 -4.06 -14.49
N HIS A 16 5.57 -5.24 -14.11
CA HIS A 16 4.81 -6.49 -14.25
C HIS A 16 3.46 -6.40 -13.52
N ASN A 17 3.48 -5.98 -12.26
CA ASN A 17 2.28 -5.85 -11.44
C ASN A 17 1.30 -4.82 -12.02
N LEU A 18 1.80 -3.70 -12.56
CA LEU A 18 0.96 -2.76 -13.29
C LEU A 18 0.30 -3.44 -14.50
N GLY A 19 1.03 -4.25 -15.25
CA GLY A 19 0.51 -5.04 -16.37
C GLY A 19 -0.61 -5.99 -15.95
N VAL A 20 -0.43 -6.72 -14.83
CA VAL A 20 -1.47 -7.58 -14.24
C VAL A 20 -2.72 -6.79 -13.90
N MET A 21 -2.56 -5.66 -13.19
CA MET A 21 -3.69 -4.83 -12.78
C MET A 21 -4.39 -4.18 -13.99
N ARG A 22 -3.66 -3.79 -15.02
CA ARG A 22 -4.22 -3.25 -16.26
C ARG A 22 -5.05 -4.31 -17.01
N SER A 23 -4.57 -5.53 -17.08
CA SER A 23 -5.34 -6.65 -17.66
C SER A 23 -6.66 -6.85 -16.93
N LYS A 24 -6.65 -6.84 -15.60
CA LYS A 24 -7.84 -6.97 -14.76
C LYS A 24 -8.76 -5.74 -14.84
N ALA A 25 -8.21 -4.56 -15.12
CA ALA A 25 -8.98 -3.33 -15.31
C ALA A 25 -9.85 -3.36 -16.58
N ALA A 26 -9.61 -4.30 -17.52
CA ALA A 26 -10.46 -4.53 -18.69
C ALA A 26 -10.77 -3.27 -19.52
N GLY A 27 -9.75 -2.47 -19.83
CA GLY A 27 -9.86 -1.24 -20.63
C GLY A 27 -10.27 0.02 -19.87
N ARG A 28 -10.57 -0.08 -18.58
CA ARG A 28 -10.85 1.07 -17.71
C ARG A 28 -9.57 1.86 -17.43
N ALA A 29 -9.71 3.17 -17.22
CA ALA A 29 -8.58 4.01 -16.82
C ALA A 29 -8.03 3.57 -15.46
N LEU A 30 -6.70 3.44 -15.34
CA LEU A 30 -6.05 2.95 -14.14
C LEU A 30 -5.29 4.06 -13.43
N TRP A 31 -5.73 4.38 -12.22
CA TRP A 31 -5.00 5.18 -11.26
C TRP A 31 -4.03 4.31 -10.47
N ALA A 32 -2.73 4.52 -10.61
CA ALA A 32 -1.73 3.90 -9.75
C ALA A 32 -1.62 4.70 -8.45
N VAL A 33 -1.91 4.07 -7.32
CA VAL A 33 -1.89 4.73 -6.01
C VAL A 33 -0.47 4.73 -5.46
N VAL A 34 0.08 5.93 -5.25
CA VAL A 34 1.49 6.16 -4.86
C VAL A 34 1.63 6.93 -3.55
N LYS A 35 0.59 7.01 -2.73
CA LYS A 35 0.63 7.64 -1.40
C LYS A 35 1.66 6.99 -0.49
N ALA A 36 2.06 7.70 0.59
CA ALA A 36 3.06 7.23 1.56
C ALA A 36 4.38 6.83 0.89
N ASN A 37 4.93 7.74 0.07
CA ASN A 37 6.15 7.50 -0.69
C ASN A 37 6.08 6.21 -1.55
N ALA A 38 4.98 6.05 -2.29
CA ALA A 38 4.68 4.85 -3.08
C ALA A 38 4.71 3.56 -2.23
N TYR A 39 3.98 3.55 -1.09
CA TYR A 39 3.98 2.44 -0.13
C TYR A 39 5.41 2.07 0.33
N GLY A 40 6.26 3.07 0.54
CA GLY A 40 7.66 2.90 0.93
C GLY A 40 8.63 2.57 -0.20
N HIS A 41 8.15 2.42 -1.45
CA HIS A 41 8.98 2.02 -2.60
C HIS A 41 9.68 3.18 -3.32
N GLY A 42 9.41 4.44 -2.92
CA GLY A 42 9.96 5.63 -3.56
C GLY A 42 9.09 6.18 -4.68
N LEU A 43 8.79 7.49 -4.63
CA LEU A 43 7.96 8.15 -5.65
C LEU A 43 8.64 8.19 -7.03
N ASP A 44 9.96 8.36 -7.07
CA ASP A 44 10.77 8.34 -8.29
C ASP A 44 10.74 6.97 -8.98
N ASN A 45 10.87 5.89 -8.21
CA ASN A 45 10.71 4.53 -8.68
C ASN A 45 9.29 4.29 -9.24
N ALA A 46 8.25 4.76 -8.52
CA ALA A 46 6.87 4.63 -8.96
C ALA A 46 6.59 5.41 -10.24
N VAL A 47 7.08 6.64 -10.38
CA VAL A 47 6.96 7.43 -11.62
C VAL A 47 7.58 6.70 -12.80
N THR A 48 8.76 6.12 -12.59
CA THR A 48 9.49 5.37 -13.62
C THR A 48 8.77 4.06 -14.00
N ALA A 49 8.34 3.30 -13.01
CA ALA A 49 7.73 1.99 -13.22
C ALA A 49 6.30 2.07 -13.75
N PHE A 50 5.53 3.07 -13.30
CA PHE A 50 4.11 3.22 -13.65
C PHE A 50 3.87 4.17 -14.80
N ALA A 51 4.87 4.40 -15.67
CA ALA A 51 4.77 5.29 -16.83
C ALA A 51 3.55 4.98 -17.73
N ASP A 52 3.10 3.74 -17.79
CA ASP A 52 1.93 3.32 -18.57
C ASP A 52 0.59 3.49 -17.83
N ALA A 53 0.56 3.88 -16.55
CA ALA A 53 -0.68 4.20 -15.87
C ALA A 53 -1.37 5.44 -16.49
N ASP A 54 -2.70 5.54 -16.38
CA ASP A 54 -3.45 6.69 -16.90
C ASP A 54 -3.37 7.89 -15.97
N GLY A 55 -3.08 7.65 -14.69
CA GLY A 55 -2.85 8.67 -13.68
C GLY A 55 -2.19 8.08 -12.44
N LEU A 56 -1.62 8.95 -11.62
CA LEU A 56 -1.15 8.64 -10.28
C LEU A 56 -2.14 9.19 -9.25
N ALA A 57 -2.29 8.49 -8.13
CA ALA A 57 -3.16 8.94 -7.06
C ALA A 57 -2.39 8.96 -5.72
N THR A 58 -2.42 10.11 -5.06
CA THR A 58 -1.77 10.34 -3.76
C THR A 58 -2.72 11.02 -2.78
N ILE A 59 -2.23 11.41 -1.60
CA ILE A 59 -3.01 12.13 -0.58
C ILE A 59 -2.42 13.50 -0.26
N ASP A 60 -1.20 13.79 -0.72
CA ASP A 60 -0.45 14.99 -0.36
C ASP A 60 -0.04 15.78 -1.62
N LEU A 61 -0.12 17.11 -1.55
CA LEU A 61 0.36 18.01 -2.59
C LEU A 61 1.88 17.99 -2.72
N CYS A 62 2.61 17.76 -1.62
CA CYS A 62 4.05 17.58 -1.66
C CYS A 62 4.45 16.37 -2.51
N ASP A 63 3.73 15.27 -2.40
CA ASP A 63 3.92 14.11 -3.28
C ASP A 63 3.68 14.48 -4.75
N ALA A 64 2.62 15.25 -5.02
CA ALA A 64 2.30 15.70 -6.38
C ALA A 64 3.40 16.59 -6.96
N GLU A 65 4.03 17.46 -6.16
CA GLU A 65 5.19 18.26 -6.57
C GLU A 65 6.40 17.38 -6.91
N ILE A 66 6.71 16.39 -6.05
CA ILE A 66 7.80 15.43 -6.30
C ILE A 66 7.54 14.69 -7.60
N VAL A 67 6.35 14.14 -7.78
CA VAL A 67 5.93 13.40 -8.96
C VAL A 67 6.06 14.27 -10.23
N ARG A 68 5.68 15.57 -10.19
CA ARG A 68 5.88 16.51 -11.30
C ARG A 68 7.35 16.75 -11.58
N ARG A 69 8.18 16.94 -10.55
CA ARG A 69 9.65 17.10 -10.72
C ARG A 69 10.32 15.86 -11.30
N CYS A 70 9.80 14.66 -10.99
CA CYS A 70 10.25 13.40 -11.60
C CYS A 70 9.79 13.21 -13.06
N GLY A 71 9.11 14.22 -13.66
CA GLY A 71 8.72 14.19 -15.08
C GLY A 71 7.35 13.59 -15.38
N TRP A 72 6.51 13.39 -14.38
CA TRP A 72 5.13 12.92 -14.62
C TRP A 72 4.25 14.03 -15.18
N HIS A 73 3.75 13.88 -16.39
CA HIS A 73 2.92 14.90 -17.07
C HIS A 73 1.45 14.51 -17.20
N LYS A 74 1.08 13.26 -16.88
CA LYS A 74 -0.30 12.78 -16.94
C LYS A 74 -1.10 13.22 -15.69
N ARG A 75 -2.30 12.71 -15.54
CA ARG A 75 -3.23 13.04 -14.45
C ARG A 75 -2.65 12.69 -13.08
N ILE A 76 -2.96 13.50 -12.08
CA ILE A 76 -2.70 13.22 -10.65
C ILE A 76 -4.01 13.45 -9.91
N LEU A 77 -4.39 12.53 -9.01
CA LEU A 77 -5.58 12.60 -8.18
C LEU A 77 -5.21 12.66 -6.70
N LEU A 78 -5.75 13.67 -6.02
CA LEU A 78 -5.68 13.79 -4.56
C LEU A 78 -6.87 13.05 -3.93
N LEU A 79 -6.60 11.91 -3.26
CA LEU A 79 -7.64 10.96 -2.81
C LEU A 79 -8.42 11.42 -1.58
N GLU A 80 -7.85 12.29 -0.77
CA GLU A 80 -8.46 12.84 0.45
C GLU A 80 -8.89 14.30 0.29
N GLY A 81 -8.58 14.88 -0.87
CA GLY A 81 -8.89 16.27 -1.15
C GLY A 81 -7.84 17.24 -0.59
N PHE A 82 -8.19 18.49 -0.55
CA PHE A 82 -7.41 19.58 0.01
C PHE A 82 -7.94 19.93 1.41
N PHE A 83 -7.11 20.59 2.23
CA PHE A 83 -7.42 20.83 3.63
C PHE A 83 -7.64 22.31 3.96
N ASP A 84 -7.11 23.23 3.13
CA ASP A 84 -7.33 24.64 3.34
C ASP A 84 -7.38 25.45 2.02
N ALA A 85 -7.60 26.76 2.11
CA ALA A 85 -7.71 27.62 0.96
C ALA A 85 -6.37 27.84 0.23
N ALA A 86 -5.24 27.70 0.93
CA ALA A 86 -3.90 27.82 0.36
C ALA A 86 -3.58 26.68 -0.61
N ASP A 87 -4.24 25.53 -0.48
CA ASP A 87 -4.07 24.37 -1.34
C ASP A 87 -4.62 24.60 -2.76
N ILE A 88 -5.53 25.56 -2.94
CA ILE A 88 -6.24 25.76 -4.21
C ILE A 88 -5.29 26.24 -5.32
N GLU A 89 -4.33 27.09 -5.02
CA GLU A 89 -3.33 27.55 -5.99
C GLU A 89 -2.39 26.42 -6.43
N PRO A 90 -1.78 25.61 -5.53
CA PRO A 90 -1.03 24.41 -5.90
C PRO A 90 -1.82 23.39 -6.73
N LEU A 91 -3.10 23.13 -6.39
CA LEU A 91 -3.95 22.25 -7.21
C LEU A 91 -4.00 22.69 -8.67
N GLN A 92 -4.17 24.00 -8.92
CA GLN A 92 -4.25 24.53 -10.26
C GLN A 92 -2.87 24.52 -10.96
N THR A 93 -1.83 25.00 -10.27
CA THR A 93 -0.47 25.11 -10.81
C THR A 93 0.09 23.74 -11.20
N LEU A 94 -0.09 22.74 -10.35
CA LEU A 94 0.35 21.37 -10.57
C LEU A 94 -0.64 20.56 -11.44
N LYS A 95 -1.80 21.14 -11.80
CA LYS A 95 -2.87 20.47 -12.55
C LYS A 95 -3.28 19.14 -11.88
N VAL A 96 -3.55 19.20 -10.58
CA VAL A 96 -3.98 18.07 -9.76
C VAL A 96 -5.50 18.05 -9.68
N GLU A 97 -6.10 16.89 -9.95
CA GLU A 97 -7.51 16.64 -9.70
C GLU A 97 -7.70 16.30 -8.21
N THR A 98 -8.82 16.66 -7.64
CA THR A 98 -9.03 16.50 -6.19
C THR A 98 -10.36 15.84 -5.87
N VAL A 99 -10.39 15.03 -4.83
CA VAL A 99 -11.63 14.53 -4.25
C VAL A 99 -12.25 15.61 -3.38
N VAL A 100 -13.58 15.74 -3.44
CA VAL A 100 -14.38 16.54 -2.51
C VAL A 100 -15.34 15.61 -1.77
N HIS A 101 -15.30 15.64 -0.45
CA HIS A 101 -15.99 14.70 0.41
C HIS A 101 -16.83 15.37 1.52
N SER A 102 -16.80 16.71 1.61
CA SER A 102 -17.41 17.43 2.71
C SER A 102 -17.88 18.84 2.31
N PRO A 103 -18.95 19.37 2.93
CA PRO A 103 -19.46 20.71 2.63
C PRO A 103 -18.45 21.85 2.86
N TRP A 104 -17.51 21.69 3.80
CA TRP A 104 -16.49 22.73 4.06
C TRP A 104 -15.54 22.91 2.86
N GLN A 105 -15.22 21.82 2.12
CA GLN A 105 -14.42 21.91 0.89
C GLN A 105 -15.17 22.69 -0.21
N ILE A 106 -16.49 22.48 -0.33
CA ILE A 106 -17.33 23.26 -1.26
C ILE A 106 -17.29 24.75 -0.90
N ALA A 107 -17.37 25.06 0.40
CA ALA A 107 -17.30 26.45 0.87
C ALA A 107 -15.94 27.10 0.53
N ILE A 108 -14.83 26.40 0.73
CA ILE A 108 -13.48 26.87 0.35
C ILE A 108 -13.41 27.15 -1.17
N LEU A 109 -13.81 26.19 -2.01
CA LEU A 109 -13.81 26.37 -3.47
C LEU A 109 -14.65 27.58 -3.91
N ARG A 110 -15.83 27.78 -3.29
CA ARG A 110 -16.69 28.92 -3.57
C ARG A 110 -16.03 30.25 -3.20
N ALA A 111 -15.33 30.29 -2.06
CA ALA A 111 -14.64 31.48 -1.61
C ALA A 111 -13.38 31.79 -2.45
N ALA A 112 -12.61 30.75 -2.79
CA ALA A 112 -11.36 30.87 -3.55
C ALA A 112 -11.57 31.23 -5.03
N LYS A 113 -12.74 30.95 -5.62
CA LYS A 113 -13.08 31.23 -7.03
C LYS A 113 -11.97 30.74 -7.99
N PRO A 114 -11.68 29.44 -8.01
CA PRO A 114 -10.61 28.88 -8.84
C PRO A 114 -10.86 29.13 -10.34
N LYS A 115 -9.79 29.05 -11.14
CA LYS A 115 -9.90 29.19 -12.61
C LYS A 115 -10.14 27.84 -13.30
N ASP A 116 -9.51 26.78 -12.82
CA ASP A 116 -9.62 25.41 -13.36
C ASP A 116 -9.27 24.38 -12.30
N VAL A 117 -10.27 23.84 -11.61
CA VAL A 117 -10.13 22.75 -10.65
C VAL A 117 -11.06 21.62 -11.04
N ARG A 118 -10.51 20.41 -11.19
CA ARG A 118 -11.25 19.19 -11.48
C ARG A 118 -11.52 18.46 -10.18
N VAL A 119 -12.79 18.15 -9.93
CA VAL A 119 -13.23 17.54 -8.68
C VAL A 119 -13.95 16.21 -8.90
N HIS A 120 -13.70 15.25 -8.03
CA HIS A 120 -14.38 13.97 -7.93
C HIS A 120 -15.22 13.97 -6.65
N VAL A 121 -16.50 13.73 -6.75
CA VAL A 121 -17.41 13.75 -5.58
C VAL A 121 -17.34 12.42 -4.86
N LYS A 122 -16.86 12.42 -3.63
CA LYS A 122 -16.78 11.20 -2.83
C LYS A 122 -18.12 10.83 -2.23
N VAL A 123 -18.50 9.56 -2.45
CA VAL A 123 -19.72 8.97 -1.92
C VAL A 123 -19.39 7.97 -0.82
N ASN A 124 -19.96 8.16 0.35
CA ASN A 124 -19.93 7.17 1.43
C ASN A 124 -21.03 6.14 1.18
N SER A 125 -20.66 5.05 0.52
CA SER A 125 -21.57 3.95 0.20
C SER A 125 -21.69 2.89 1.29
N GLY A 126 -20.95 3.05 2.42
CA GLY A 126 -21.01 2.10 3.54
C GLY A 126 -19.71 1.93 4.34
N MET A 127 -18.57 2.46 3.86
CA MET A 127 -17.31 2.42 4.59
C MET A 127 -17.27 3.35 5.81
N ASN A 128 -18.10 4.40 5.82
CA ASN A 128 -18.27 5.36 6.92
C ASN A 128 -16.98 6.07 7.36
N ARG A 129 -16.12 6.41 6.38
CA ARG A 129 -14.88 7.13 6.63
C ARG A 129 -14.91 8.55 6.08
N LEU A 130 -15.15 8.72 4.76
CA LEU A 130 -15.23 10.01 4.07
C LEU A 130 -16.32 9.95 2.99
N GLY A 131 -16.93 11.10 2.68
CA GLY A 131 -17.87 11.24 1.55
C GLY A 131 -19.26 11.65 1.97
N PHE A 132 -20.00 12.17 1.00
CA PHE A 132 -21.41 12.48 1.13
C PHE A 132 -22.24 11.19 1.12
N ARG A 133 -23.36 11.19 1.82
CA ARG A 133 -24.32 10.08 1.68
C ARG A 133 -24.80 10.00 0.23
N PRO A 134 -25.20 8.82 -0.27
CA PRO A 134 -25.65 8.68 -1.65
C PRO A 134 -26.75 9.68 -2.06
N ALA A 135 -27.69 9.97 -1.16
CA ALA A 135 -28.76 10.95 -1.41
C ALA A 135 -28.26 12.41 -1.46
N GLU A 136 -27.15 12.73 -0.80
CA GLU A 136 -26.55 14.07 -0.72
C GLU A 136 -25.59 14.35 -1.88
N ALA A 137 -24.96 13.30 -2.43
CA ALA A 137 -23.90 13.44 -3.42
C ALA A 137 -24.34 14.18 -4.70
N PRO A 138 -25.56 13.99 -5.26
CA PRO A 138 -26.01 14.78 -6.41
C PRO A 138 -26.15 16.27 -6.09
N VAL A 139 -26.59 16.62 -4.88
CA VAL A 139 -26.70 18.01 -4.43
C VAL A 139 -25.33 18.64 -4.30
N ALA A 140 -24.36 17.92 -3.71
CA ALA A 140 -22.97 18.37 -3.63
C ALA A 140 -22.35 18.57 -5.02
N ALA A 141 -22.59 17.64 -5.96
CA ALA A 141 -22.14 17.75 -7.33
C ALA A 141 -22.74 19.00 -8.04
N ALA A 142 -24.03 19.25 -7.87
CA ALA A 142 -24.68 20.44 -8.41
C ALA A 142 -24.12 21.74 -7.81
N GLN A 143 -23.86 21.77 -6.49
CA GLN A 143 -23.24 22.91 -5.82
C GLN A 143 -21.83 23.19 -6.33
N LEU A 144 -21.02 22.15 -6.57
CA LEU A 144 -19.69 22.25 -7.14
C LEU A 144 -19.72 22.73 -8.58
N ALA A 145 -20.60 22.17 -9.41
CA ALA A 145 -20.77 22.56 -10.81
C ALA A 145 -21.23 24.02 -10.98
N ALA A 146 -21.89 24.60 -9.98
CA ALA A 146 -22.30 26.00 -9.98
C ALA A 146 -21.16 26.97 -9.62
N ILE A 147 -19.98 26.47 -9.20
CA ILE A 147 -18.81 27.32 -8.91
C ILE A 147 -18.04 27.56 -10.20
N PRO A 148 -17.87 28.82 -10.66
CA PRO A 148 -17.07 29.11 -11.84
C PRO A 148 -15.63 28.58 -11.69
N GLY A 149 -15.14 27.89 -12.72
CA GLY A 149 -13.78 27.29 -12.71
C GLY A 149 -13.69 25.93 -12.01
N VAL A 150 -14.80 25.38 -11.50
CA VAL A 150 -14.84 24.01 -10.97
C VAL A 150 -15.50 23.08 -12.00
N ARG A 151 -14.88 21.95 -12.28
CA ARG A 151 -15.41 20.89 -13.15
C ARG A 151 -15.61 19.61 -12.38
N VAL A 152 -16.84 19.15 -12.25
CA VAL A 152 -17.16 17.85 -11.66
C VAL A 152 -16.88 16.77 -12.69
N MET A 153 -16.01 15.81 -12.33
CA MET A 153 -15.55 14.74 -13.22
C MET A 153 -16.39 13.48 -13.09
N ASP A 154 -16.51 12.95 -11.87
CA ASP A 154 -17.23 11.70 -11.59
C ASP A 154 -17.57 11.59 -10.10
N TYR A 155 -18.20 10.45 -9.75
CA TYR A 155 -18.36 10.00 -8.38
C TYR A 155 -17.30 8.95 -8.04
N VAL A 156 -16.76 9.01 -6.82
CA VAL A 156 -15.78 8.06 -6.33
C VAL A 156 -16.24 7.46 -5.01
N THR A 157 -16.12 6.14 -4.86
CA THR A 157 -16.32 5.47 -3.56
C THR A 157 -15.13 4.59 -3.18
N HIS A 158 -15.21 3.91 -2.03
CA HIS A 158 -14.23 2.93 -1.60
C HIS A 158 -14.93 1.75 -0.95
N PHE A 159 -14.65 0.55 -1.43
CA PHE A 159 -15.21 -0.66 -0.85
C PHE A 159 -14.47 -1.02 0.43
N ALA A 160 -15.26 -1.32 1.47
CA ALA A 160 -14.74 -1.65 2.79
C ALA A 160 -14.21 -3.08 2.85
N ASN A 161 -14.88 -4.00 2.15
CA ASN A 161 -14.65 -5.44 2.19
C ASN A 161 -14.73 -5.98 0.76
N ALA A 162 -13.64 -5.80 0.00
CA ALA A 162 -13.56 -6.25 -1.40
C ALA A 162 -12.62 -7.46 -1.56
N GLU A 163 -12.13 -8.01 -0.48
CA GLU A 163 -11.32 -9.23 -0.42
C GLU A 163 -12.20 -10.45 -0.75
N GLN A 164 -11.63 -11.48 -1.35
CA GLN A 164 -12.35 -12.71 -1.69
C GLN A 164 -12.87 -13.42 -0.42
N SER A 165 -12.13 -13.34 0.66
CA SER A 165 -12.49 -13.90 1.97
C SER A 165 -13.65 -13.15 2.66
N ALA A 166 -13.99 -11.94 2.22
CA ALA A 166 -14.96 -11.06 2.87
C ALA A 166 -16.44 -11.34 2.49
N VAL A 167 -16.76 -12.52 1.97
CA VAL A 167 -18.12 -12.88 1.50
C VAL A 167 -19.21 -12.81 2.57
N HIS A 168 -18.83 -12.88 3.84
CA HIS A 168 -19.75 -12.77 4.99
C HIS A 168 -19.55 -11.47 5.78
N ALA A 169 -18.87 -10.48 5.20
CA ALA A 169 -18.70 -9.19 5.85
C ALA A 169 -20.05 -8.49 6.08
N PRO A 170 -20.20 -7.70 7.16
CA PRO A 170 -21.45 -6.98 7.45
C PRO A 170 -21.88 -6.00 6.35
N VAL A 171 -20.91 -5.51 5.54
CA VAL A 171 -21.14 -4.64 4.40
C VAL A 171 -20.35 -5.20 3.22
N THR A 172 -21.03 -5.78 2.25
CA THR A 172 -20.41 -6.37 1.06
C THR A 172 -20.21 -5.33 -0.06
N VAL A 173 -19.48 -5.70 -1.11
CA VAL A 173 -19.38 -4.89 -2.34
C VAL A 173 -20.77 -4.69 -2.95
N ALA A 174 -21.62 -5.73 -2.97
CA ALA A 174 -22.98 -5.66 -3.50
C ALA A 174 -23.85 -4.66 -2.72
N ASP A 175 -23.76 -4.66 -1.39
CA ASP A 175 -24.48 -3.70 -0.54
C ASP A 175 -24.07 -2.26 -0.84
N GLN A 176 -22.74 -2.03 -0.98
CA GLN A 176 -22.21 -0.71 -1.30
C GLN A 176 -22.61 -0.24 -2.71
N LEU A 177 -22.65 -1.15 -3.70
CA LEU A 177 -23.15 -0.84 -5.04
C LEU A 177 -24.65 -0.53 -5.01
N ALA A 178 -25.44 -1.30 -4.28
CA ALA A 178 -26.88 -1.05 -4.10
C ALA A 178 -27.11 0.33 -3.44
N ALA A 179 -26.33 0.68 -2.42
CA ALA A 179 -26.40 1.99 -1.78
C ALA A 179 -26.05 3.15 -2.73
N MET A 180 -25.08 2.96 -3.64
CA MET A 180 -24.75 3.93 -4.70
C MET A 180 -25.90 4.13 -5.70
N GLY A 181 -26.69 3.10 -5.96
CA GLY A 181 -27.80 3.17 -6.90
C GLY A 181 -27.38 3.71 -8.27
N GLY A 182 -28.11 4.71 -8.77
CA GLY A 182 -27.81 5.34 -10.05
C GLY A 182 -26.46 6.08 -10.13
N LEU A 183 -25.77 6.30 -9.03
CA LEU A 183 -24.42 6.91 -8.99
C LEU A 183 -23.31 5.91 -9.34
N ALA A 184 -23.56 4.60 -9.24
CA ALA A 184 -22.61 3.52 -9.56
C ALA A 184 -22.56 3.21 -11.06
N ARG A 185 -22.66 4.23 -11.93
CA ARG A 185 -22.75 4.05 -13.38
C ARG A 185 -21.39 4.22 -14.05
N GLU A 186 -21.39 4.10 -15.39
CA GLU A 186 -20.22 4.14 -16.27
C GLU A 186 -19.23 5.29 -16.03
N GLN A 187 -19.68 6.39 -15.44
CA GLN A 187 -18.85 7.56 -15.16
C GLN A 187 -18.24 7.57 -13.75
N ALA A 188 -18.38 6.50 -12.95
CA ALA A 188 -17.87 6.46 -11.59
C ALA A 188 -16.49 5.79 -11.50
N CYS A 189 -15.71 6.16 -10.49
CA CYS A 189 -14.45 5.50 -10.14
C CYS A 189 -14.64 4.69 -8.86
N LEU A 190 -14.96 3.40 -8.99
CA LEU A 190 -15.43 2.57 -7.88
C LEU A 190 -14.34 1.64 -7.31
N ALA A 191 -13.76 0.79 -8.17
CA ALA A 191 -12.94 -0.32 -7.76
C ALA A 191 -11.61 0.09 -7.12
N ASN A 192 -11.35 -0.44 -5.92
CA ASN A 192 -10.02 -0.51 -5.30
C ASN A 192 -9.33 -1.82 -5.72
N THR A 193 -8.14 -2.12 -5.19
CA THR A 193 -7.37 -3.33 -5.53
C THR A 193 -8.17 -4.61 -5.39
N GLY A 194 -8.86 -4.82 -4.27
CA GLY A 194 -9.67 -6.02 -4.05
C GLY A 194 -10.79 -6.14 -5.07
N ALA A 195 -11.52 -5.05 -5.32
CA ALA A 195 -12.59 -5.06 -6.31
C ALA A 195 -12.09 -5.31 -7.74
N ILE A 196 -10.91 -4.79 -8.12
CA ILE A 196 -10.31 -5.08 -9.43
C ILE A 196 -10.03 -6.57 -9.59
N LEU A 197 -9.55 -7.23 -8.54
CA LEU A 197 -9.12 -8.62 -8.58
C LEU A 197 -10.27 -9.61 -8.44
N PHE A 198 -11.26 -9.33 -7.58
CA PHE A 198 -12.25 -10.31 -7.15
C PHE A 198 -13.70 -9.97 -7.55
N HIS A 199 -13.97 -8.75 -8.04
CA HIS A 199 -15.32 -8.27 -8.35
C HIS A 199 -15.41 -7.73 -9.78
N PRO A 200 -15.31 -8.58 -10.81
CA PRO A 200 -15.36 -8.16 -12.21
C PRO A 200 -16.71 -7.51 -12.60
N GLU A 201 -17.75 -7.75 -11.80
CA GLU A 201 -19.08 -7.13 -11.97
C GLU A 201 -19.09 -5.62 -11.63
N VAL A 202 -18.08 -5.12 -10.91
CA VAL A 202 -18.00 -3.70 -10.57
C VAL A 202 -17.72 -2.89 -11.82
N GLN A 203 -18.73 -2.14 -12.27
CA GLN A 203 -18.63 -1.25 -13.42
C GLN A 203 -17.98 0.08 -13.06
N GLY A 204 -17.66 0.92 -14.04
CA GLY A 204 -17.08 2.24 -13.88
C GLY A 204 -16.00 2.51 -14.92
N GLN A 205 -15.68 3.79 -15.15
CA GLN A 205 -14.70 4.18 -16.15
C GLN A 205 -13.24 4.13 -15.66
N ALA A 206 -13.05 4.10 -14.34
CA ALA A 206 -11.72 4.13 -13.75
C ALA A 206 -11.61 3.22 -12.52
N VAL A 207 -10.41 2.72 -12.29
CA VAL A 207 -10.05 1.86 -11.16
C VAL A 207 -8.83 2.42 -10.43
N ARG A 208 -8.65 2.08 -9.15
CA ARG A 208 -7.53 2.53 -8.32
C ARG A 208 -6.77 1.33 -7.79
N ALA A 209 -5.65 1.01 -8.41
CA ALA A 209 -4.75 -0.04 -7.96
C ALA A 209 -3.78 0.51 -6.91
N GLY A 210 -3.68 -0.18 -5.78
CA GLY A 210 -2.76 0.13 -4.67
C GLY A 210 -1.80 -1.01 -4.42
N GLY A 211 -1.91 -1.71 -3.27
CA GLY A 211 -0.95 -2.72 -2.81
C GLY A 211 -0.54 -3.78 -3.82
N ALA A 212 -1.45 -4.20 -4.71
CA ALA A 212 -1.11 -5.15 -5.77
C ALA A 212 -0.03 -4.64 -6.74
N LEU A 213 0.09 -3.32 -6.95
CA LEU A 213 1.17 -2.75 -7.75
C LEU A 213 2.56 -3.02 -7.15
N TYR A 214 2.62 -3.20 -5.85
CA TYR A 214 3.83 -3.46 -5.07
C TYR A 214 4.03 -4.94 -4.75
N GLY A 215 3.16 -5.81 -5.28
CA GLY A 215 3.23 -7.24 -5.09
C GLY A 215 2.56 -7.76 -3.82
N VAL A 216 1.72 -6.95 -3.18
CA VAL A 216 0.98 -7.31 -1.96
C VAL A 216 -0.41 -7.79 -2.32
N SER A 217 -0.79 -8.99 -1.90
CA SER A 217 -2.18 -9.46 -2.01
C SER A 217 -3.09 -8.66 -1.05
N PRO A 218 -4.24 -8.18 -1.51
CA PRO A 218 -5.22 -7.55 -0.63
C PRO A 218 -5.95 -8.55 0.27
N ASP A 219 -5.86 -9.85 0.00
CA ASP A 219 -6.53 -10.92 0.72
C ASP A 219 -5.50 -11.85 1.36
N GLU A 220 -5.59 -12.05 2.68
CA GLU A 220 -4.68 -12.91 3.42
C GLU A 220 -4.80 -14.39 3.04
N ALA A 221 -5.95 -14.82 2.53
CA ALA A 221 -6.18 -16.20 2.09
C ALA A 221 -5.64 -16.48 0.69
N VAL A 222 -5.26 -15.46 -0.07
CA VAL A 222 -4.79 -15.57 -1.46
C VAL A 222 -3.36 -15.07 -1.57
N THR A 223 -2.43 -15.93 -1.95
CA THR A 223 -1.03 -15.53 -2.11
C THR A 223 -0.83 -14.57 -3.29
N SER A 224 0.16 -13.69 -3.20
CA SER A 224 0.53 -12.78 -4.29
C SER A 224 0.83 -13.56 -5.59
N GLY A 225 1.53 -14.69 -5.49
CA GLY A 225 1.85 -15.54 -6.64
C GLY A 225 0.61 -16.14 -7.32
N ALA A 226 -0.43 -16.50 -6.56
CA ALA A 226 -1.70 -16.99 -7.13
C ALA A 226 -2.44 -15.89 -7.93
N LEU A 227 -2.18 -14.62 -7.63
CA LEU A 227 -2.70 -13.47 -8.35
C LEU A 227 -1.80 -13.04 -9.54
N GLY A 228 -0.68 -13.73 -9.74
CA GLY A 228 0.34 -13.37 -10.73
C GLY A 228 1.17 -12.15 -10.34
N LEU A 229 1.19 -11.76 -9.07
CA LEU A 229 1.93 -10.61 -8.56
C LEU A 229 3.34 -11.02 -8.10
N ILE A 230 4.29 -10.12 -8.27
CA ILE A 230 5.69 -10.29 -7.88
C ILE A 230 6.00 -9.27 -6.77
N PRO A 231 6.54 -9.70 -5.60
CA PRO A 231 7.02 -8.76 -4.58
C PRO A 231 8.03 -7.77 -5.19
N ALA A 232 7.79 -6.48 -5.00
CA ALA A 232 8.63 -5.44 -5.58
C ALA A 232 9.70 -4.91 -4.62
N MET A 233 9.59 -5.21 -3.32
CA MET A 233 10.59 -4.85 -2.31
C MET A 233 11.22 -6.09 -1.71
N THR A 234 12.54 -6.09 -1.59
CA THR A 234 13.29 -7.01 -0.72
C THR A 234 13.94 -6.22 0.39
N LEU A 235 13.54 -6.48 1.64
CA LEU A 235 14.25 -5.99 2.81
C LEU A 235 15.33 -7.02 3.18
N GLY A 236 16.57 -6.59 3.08
CA GLY A 236 17.75 -7.43 3.36
C GLY A 236 18.66 -6.81 4.40
N ALA A 237 19.36 -7.65 5.16
CA ALA A 237 20.41 -7.27 6.09
C ALA A 237 21.52 -8.32 6.07
N GLU A 238 22.57 -8.14 6.88
CA GLU A 238 23.64 -9.12 7.00
C GLU A 238 23.79 -9.63 8.44
N ILE A 239 24.31 -10.84 8.57
CA ILE A 239 24.78 -11.39 9.86
C ILE A 239 26.00 -10.60 10.30
N ILE A 240 25.97 -10.04 11.50
CA ILE A 240 27.07 -9.25 12.08
C ILE A 240 27.81 -9.96 13.22
N ALA A 241 27.22 -11.00 13.79
CA ALA A 241 27.86 -11.82 14.82
C ALA A 241 27.21 -13.20 14.90
N LEU A 242 27.95 -14.16 15.45
CA LEU A 242 27.48 -15.50 15.77
C LEU A 242 27.76 -15.81 17.24
N GLN A 243 26.80 -16.45 17.91
CA GLN A 243 26.90 -16.86 19.29
C GLN A 243 26.64 -18.37 19.39
N GLN A 244 27.44 -19.06 20.21
CA GLN A 244 27.15 -20.43 20.62
C GLN A 244 26.34 -20.37 21.92
N VAL A 245 25.18 -20.98 21.91
CA VAL A 245 24.23 -20.97 23.04
C VAL A 245 24.00 -22.39 23.51
N SER A 246 24.26 -22.66 24.80
CA SER A 246 24.09 -23.97 25.40
C SER A 246 22.61 -24.26 25.70
N PRO A 247 22.21 -25.55 25.81
CA PRO A 247 20.85 -25.89 26.25
C PRO A 247 20.54 -25.23 27.61
N GLY A 248 19.36 -24.59 27.66
CA GLY A 248 18.87 -23.88 28.86
C GLY A 248 19.29 -22.39 28.91
N GLU A 249 20.20 -21.94 28.07
CA GLU A 249 20.51 -20.51 27.94
C GLU A 249 19.47 -19.79 27.09
N SER A 250 19.24 -18.52 27.38
CA SER A 250 18.21 -17.70 26.72
C SER A 250 18.80 -16.66 25.79
N VAL A 251 18.03 -16.20 24.80
CA VAL A 251 18.43 -15.19 23.83
C VAL A 251 17.52 -13.94 23.93
N GLY A 252 18.15 -12.76 23.97
CA GLY A 252 17.49 -11.48 23.82
C GLY A 252 16.70 -11.01 25.04
N TYR A 253 15.98 -9.90 24.85
CA TYR A 253 15.19 -9.27 25.90
C TYR A 253 14.06 -10.17 26.40
N GLY A 254 13.92 -10.20 27.74
CA GLY A 254 12.87 -10.97 28.42
C GLY A 254 13.09 -12.47 28.37
N SER A 255 14.26 -12.96 27.91
CA SER A 255 14.58 -14.38 27.77
C SER A 255 13.47 -15.18 27.08
N ARG A 256 12.85 -14.60 26.06
CA ARG A 256 11.65 -15.14 25.40
C ARG A 256 11.93 -16.45 24.67
N TRP A 257 13.12 -16.61 24.16
CA TRP A 257 13.58 -17.85 23.50
C TRP A 257 14.66 -18.52 24.36
N THR A 258 14.59 -19.83 24.49
CA THR A 258 15.57 -20.63 25.26
C THR A 258 16.02 -21.82 24.42
N ALA A 259 17.33 -22.01 24.32
CA ALA A 259 17.93 -23.12 23.58
C ALA A 259 17.56 -24.49 24.18
N GLN A 260 17.00 -25.37 23.35
CA GLN A 260 16.67 -26.74 23.73
C GLN A 260 17.82 -27.73 23.40
N ARG A 261 18.78 -27.31 22.61
CA ARG A 261 19.97 -28.03 22.17
C ARG A 261 21.13 -27.05 22.04
N PRO A 262 22.37 -27.52 21.90
CA PRO A 262 23.45 -26.61 21.48
C PRO A 262 23.05 -25.89 20.20
N SER A 263 23.00 -24.57 20.25
CA SER A 263 22.43 -23.74 19.20
C SER A 263 23.42 -22.69 18.72
N ARG A 264 23.38 -22.40 17.43
CA ARG A 264 24.16 -21.35 16.78
C ARG A 264 23.24 -20.19 16.42
N ILE A 265 23.36 -19.08 17.12
CA ILE A 265 22.50 -17.91 16.97
C ILE A 265 23.23 -16.83 16.21
N ALA A 266 22.63 -16.40 15.10
CA ALA A 266 23.14 -15.28 14.32
C ALA A 266 22.44 -13.97 14.73
N VAL A 267 23.23 -12.92 14.86
CA VAL A 267 22.76 -11.55 15.06
C VAL A 267 22.71 -10.85 13.71
N VAL A 268 21.55 -10.34 13.34
CA VAL A 268 21.28 -9.67 12.06
C VAL A 268 21.12 -8.17 12.27
N ALA A 269 21.72 -7.36 11.39
CA ALA A 269 21.76 -5.90 11.49
C ALA A 269 20.44 -5.22 11.07
N CYS A 270 19.30 -5.65 11.62
CA CYS A 270 17.99 -5.05 11.41
C CYS A 270 17.14 -5.20 12.67
N GLY A 271 16.43 -4.15 13.03
CA GLY A 271 15.51 -4.14 14.15
C GLY A 271 14.25 -3.28 13.90
N TYR A 272 13.49 -2.99 14.96
CA TYR A 272 12.22 -2.27 14.79
C TYR A 272 12.40 -0.79 14.43
N ALA A 273 13.54 -0.18 14.69
CA ALA A 273 13.85 1.18 14.22
C ALA A 273 14.10 1.24 12.71
N ASP A 274 14.35 0.10 12.08
CA ASP A 274 14.53 -0.03 10.64
C ASP A 274 13.24 -0.43 9.93
N GLY A 275 12.12 -0.62 10.68
CA GLY A 275 10.82 -1.00 10.15
C GLY A 275 10.44 -2.48 10.33
N TYR A 276 11.33 -3.34 10.85
CA TYR A 276 10.96 -4.74 11.10
C TYR A 276 10.07 -4.83 12.37
N PRO A 277 8.90 -5.50 12.32
CA PRO A 277 7.93 -5.45 13.42
C PRO A 277 8.49 -5.99 14.75
N ARG A 278 8.38 -5.19 15.82
CA ARG A 278 8.74 -5.64 17.16
C ARG A 278 7.83 -6.75 17.69
N SER A 279 6.60 -6.82 17.20
CA SER A 279 5.61 -7.85 17.53
C SER A 279 5.87 -9.19 16.86
N MET A 280 6.88 -9.30 16.00
CA MET A 280 7.21 -10.55 15.31
C MET A 280 7.43 -11.67 16.32
N PRO A 281 6.72 -12.82 16.20
CA PRO A 281 6.87 -13.94 17.11
C PRO A 281 8.16 -14.73 16.84
N ASP A 282 8.60 -15.47 17.85
CA ASP A 282 9.63 -16.50 17.69
C ASP A 282 9.20 -17.51 16.61
N GLY A 283 10.16 -18.03 15.86
CA GLY A 283 9.90 -18.94 14.76
C GLY A 283 9.42 -18.29 13.47
N ALA A 284 9.31 -16.95 13.43
CA ALA A 284 9.05 -16.24 12.16
C ALA A 284 10.22 -16.49 11.20
N PRO A 285 9.96 -16.83 9.92
CA PRO A 285 11.02 -17.18 8.99
C PRO A 285 11.76 -15.95 8.46
N VAL A 286 13.04 -16.12 8.24
CA VAL A 286 13.89 -15.31 7.36
C VAL A 286 14.58 -16.26 6.37
N TRP A 287 15.19 -15.73 5.31
CA TRP A 287 15.90 -16.55 4.33
C TRP A 287 17.40 -16.23 4.37
N VAL A 288 18.23 -17.25 4.53
CA VAL A 288 19.70 -17.14 4.58
C VAL A 288 20.33 -18.38 3.96
N GLU A 289 21.37 -18.21 3.13
CA GLU A 289 22.16 -19.30 2.52
C GLU A 289 21.27 -20.41 1.90
N GLY A 290 20.22 -20.01 1.15
CA GLY A 290 19.33 -20.97 0.47
C GLY A 290 18.30 -21.68 1.36
N SER A 291 18.17 -21.30 2.63
CA SER A 291 17.31 -21.97 3.61
C SER A 291 16.53 -20.97 4.47
N GLN A 292 15.41 -21.42 5.04
CA GLN A 292 14.70 -20.66 6.06
C GLN A 292 15.36 -20.85 7.44
N ALA A 293 15.60 -19.74 8.14
CA ALA A 293 16.00 -19.73 9.54
C ALA A 293 14.90 -19.09 10.40
N PRO A 294 14.57 -19.64 11.58
CA PRO A 294 13.57 -19.05 12.45
C PRO A 294 14.14 -17.91 13.29
N LEU A 295 13.32 -16.88 13.55
CA LEU A 295 13.59 -15.86 14.55
C LEU A 295 13.71 -16.49 15.94
N ALA A 296 14.73 -16.11 16.70
CA ALA A 296 15.00 -16.63 18.04
C ALA A 296 15.16 -15.46 19.03
N GLY A 297 14.10 -15.16 19.79
CA GLY A 297 14.07 -14.08 20.76
C GLY A 297 13.44 -12.77 20.24
N ALA A 298 13.27 -11.81 21.13
CA ALA A 298 12.60 -10.56 20.85
C ALA A 298 13.41 -9.67 19.90
N VAL A 299 12.75 -9.08 18.89
CA VAL A 299 13.34 -8.07 18.01
C VAL A 299 13.76 -6.85 18.85
N SER A 300 15.02 -6.45 18.72
CA SER A 300 15.61 -5.27 19.36
C SER A 300 15.42 -4.02 18.47
N MET A 301 15.88 -2.85 18.95
CA MET A 301 15.76 -1.60 18.21
C MET A 301 16.47 -1.66 16.85
N ASP A 302 17.65 -2.23 16.80
CA ASP A 302 18.59 -2.19 15.67
C ASP A 302 19.14 -3.55 15.27
N MET A 303 18.72 -4.62 15.96
CA MET A 303 19.16 -6.00 15.71
C MET A 303 18.01 -6.98 15.93
N LEU A 304 18.09 -8.12 15.26
CA LEU A 304 17.30 -9.31 15.54
C LEU A 304 18.21 -10.54 15.56
N THR A 305 17.72 -11.63 16.12
CA THR A 305 18.45 -12.89 16.26
C THR A 305 17.71 -14.02 15.59
N ILE A 306 18.44 -14.90 14.90
CA ILE A 306 17.91 -16.06 14.18
C ILE A 306 18.70 -17.31 14.57
N ASP A 307 18.01 -18.46 14.60
CA ASP A 307 18.65 -19.77 14.83
C ASP A 307 19.15 -20.32 13.49
N VAL A 308 20.48 -20.40 13.35
CA VAL A 308 21.16 -20.93 12.15
C VAL A 308 21.88 -22.26 12.46
N THR A 309 21.46 -22.97 13.50
CA THR A 309 22.08 -24.24 13.95
C THR A 309 22.16 -25.25 12.82
N ASP A 310 21.09 -25.33 12.02
CA ASP A 310 20.97 -26.29 10.91
C ASP A 310 21.43 -25.73 9.56
N ILE A 311 22.07 -24.54 9.54
CA ILE A 311 22.58 -23.87 8.35
C ILE A 311 24.09 -23.58 8.56
N PRO A 312 24.95 -24.57 8.42
CA PRO A 312 26.39 -24.43 8.75
C PRO A 312 27.11 -23.41 7.87
N GLU A 313 26.59 -23.14 6.68
CA GLU A 313 27.13 -22.15 5.73
C GLU A 313 26.90 -20.70 6.16
N ALA A 314 25.89 -20.44 7.03
CA ALA A 314 25.61 -19.09 7.50
C ALA A 314 26.77 -18.57 8.35
N ASP A 315 27.35 -17.42 8.00
CA ASP A 315 28.47 -16.82 8.72
C ASP A 315 28.35 -15.28 8.74
N VAL A 316 29.25 -14.62 9.45
CA VAL A 316 29.33 -13.15 9.45
C VAL A 316 29.49 -12.66 8.01
N GLY A 317 28.61 -11.71 7.60
CA GLY A 317 28.54 -11.20 6.23
C GLY A 317 27.54 -11.95 5.34
N SER A 318 26.98 -13.10 5.78
CA SER A 318 25.91 -13.76 5.03
C SER A 318 24.69 -12.85 4.94
N LYS A 319 24.09 -12.78 3.73
CA LYS A 319 22.88 -11.99 3.47
C LYS A 319 21.63 -12.69 4.00
N VAL A 320 20.79 -11.91 4.66
CA VAL A 320 19.52 -12.36 5.21
C VAL A 320 18.39 -11.58 4.54
N GLU A 321 17.50 -12.27 3.83
CA GLU A 321 16.23 -11.70 3.36
C GLU A 321 15.21 -11.76 4.49
N LEU A 322 14.71 -10.62 4.91
CA LEU A 322 13.71 -10.49 5.96
C LEU A 322 12.29 -10.60 5.37
N TRP A 323 12.06 -9.98 4.21
CA TRP A 323 10.93 -10.25 3.31
C TRP A 323 11.32 -9.91 1.88
N GLY A 324 10.61 -10.49 0.93
CA GLY A 324 10.86 -10.25 -0.49
C GLY A 324 10.42 -11.42 -1.35
N ARG A 325 11.38 -12.00 -2.04
CA ARG A 325 11.14 -13.07 -3.01
C ARG A 325 10.85 -14.42 -2.35
N HIS A 326 11.56 -14.74 -1.25
CA HIS A 326 11.48 -16.05 -0.58
C HIS A 326 10.58 -16.00 0.66
N ILE A 327 10.51 -14.86 1.31
CA ILE A 327 9.68 -14.63 2.50
C ILE A 327 8.58 -13.63 2.13
N ALA A 328 7.35 -14.13 2.05
CA ALA A 328 6.21 -13.30 1.66
C ALA A 328 5.85 -12.31 2.78
N VAL A 329 5.76 -11.01 2.44
CA VAL A 329 5.41 -9.95 3.39
C VAL A 329 4.03 -10.17 4.03
N ASN A 330 3.05 -10.71 3.27
CA ASN A 330 1.72 -11.03 3.79
C ASN A 330 1.77 -12.10 4.91
N ASP A 331 2.67 -13.09 4.80
CA ASP A 331 2.82 -14.14 5.81
C ASP A 331 3.41 -13.58 7.11
N LEU A 332 4.36 -12.68 7.00
CA LEU A 332 4.93 -11.99 8.16
C LEU A 332 3.91 -11.05 8.80
N ALA A 333 3.18 -10.28 8.00
CA ALA A 333 2.13 -9.39 8.48
C ALA A 333 1.09 -10.16 9.31
N ARG A 334 0.61 -11.31 8.81
CA ARG A 334 -0.33 -12.18 9.52
C ARG A 334 0.24 -12.67 10.86
N ARG A 335 1.53 -13.01 10.91
CA ARG A 335 2.21 -13.43 12.15
C ARG A 335 2.30 -12.31 13.19
N CYS A 336 2.36 -11.06 12.76
CA CYS A 336 2.37 -9.89 13.66
C CYS A 336 0.97 -9.35 13.97
N GLY A 337 -0.10 -9.89 13.38
CA GLY A 337 -1.46 -9.38 13.55
C GLY A 337 -1.72 -8.08 12.79
N THR A 338 -1.07 -7.89 11.64
CA THR A 338 -1.23 -6.74 10.75
C THR A 338 -1.38 -7.16 9.28
N ILE A 339 -1.35 -6.24 8.36
CA ILE A 339 -1.50 -6.45 6.92
C ILE A 339 -0.20 -6.07 6.17
N GLY A 340 0.05 -6.68 5.01
CA GLY A 340 1.25 -6.44 4.20
C GLY A 340 1.41 -4.98 3.75
N TYR A 341 0.34 -4.19 3.77
CA TYR A 341 0.39 -2.74 3.47
C TYR A 341 1.11 -1.93 4.55
N GLU A 342 1.12 -2.40 5.79
CA GLU A 342 1.80 -1.71 6.91
C GLU A 342 3.31 -1.96 6.87
N LEU A 343 3.74 -3.18 6.51
CA LEU A 343 5.14 -3.56 6.41
C LEU A 343 5.83 -2.95 5.18
#